data_c28aee089f89a2f914164dea1858ef15
#
_entry.id   c28aee089f89a2f914164dea1858ef15
#
_cell.length_a   1.000
_cell.length_b   1.000
_cell.length_c   1.000
_cell.angle_alpha   90.00
_cell.angle_beta   90.00
_cell.angle_gamma   90.00
#
_symmetry.space_group_name_H-M   'P 1'
#
loop_
_entity.id
_entity.type
_entity.pdbx_description
1 polymer ?
#
loop_
_entity_poly.entity_id
_entity_poly.type
_entity_poly.pdbx_seq_one_letter_code
_entity_poly.pdbx_strand_id
1 'polypeptide(L)'
;AVGTTMLVFLSSPHMLFWFVMHMLLAYLIYQSIVKRYSKIYLLIIITTFLFIGLAFYVLLLIKYGVININQEEILKFINDYINAMLTANQSLDKSLVLSSFENIQRTFPVTLFISLFIYSLALLQYTLSMLSREYIIIPTFPKLSRIMISTKTGYIYITITLVYLIVESMVGANSYNFWYILLQNLTNILSLIFVLNGLFTAFFFIEQKGDSQLTKLLAVLGMILFSSVFELVGFVDSLFRLRETYIIKKGE
;
A
#
# COMPACT_ATOMS: atom_id res chain seq x y z
N ALA A 1 -33.06 -13.84 -14.82
CA ALA A 1 -32.03 -12.82 -14.46
C ALA A 1 -30.64 -13.43 -14.21
N VAL A 2 -30.48 -14.48 -13.36
CA VAL A 2 -29.16 -15.07 -13.05
C VAL A 2 -28.51 -15.70 -14.30
N GLY A 3 -29.25 -16.41 -15.14
CA GLY A 3 -28.73 -17.05 -16.36
C GLY A 3 -28.26 -16.05 -17.43
N THR A 4 -28.96 -14.93 -17.60
CA THR A 4 -28.57 -13.87 -18.55
C THR A 4 -27.34 -13.12 -18.08
N THR A 5 -27.22 -12.85 -16.77
CA THR A 5 -26.01 -12.26 -16.18
C THR A 5 -24.79 -13.15 -16.37
N MET A 6 -24.94 -14.47 -16.17
CA MET A 6 -23.88 -15.45 -16.38
C MET A 6 -23.40 -15.53 -17.83
N LEU A 7 -24.32 -15.44 -18.80
CA LEU A 7 -23.98 -15.42 -20.24
C LEU A 7 -23.21 -14.16 -20.64
N VAL A 8 -23.52 -13.00 -20.07
CA VAL A 8 -22.78 -11.75 -20.31
C VAL A 8 -21.37 -11.84 -19.72
N PHE A 9 -21.18 -12.44 -18.54
CA PHE A 9 -19.86 -12.67 -17.96
C PHE A 9 -19.01 -13.64 -18.78
N LEU A 10 -19.61 -14.68 -19.36
CA LEU A 10 -18.91 -15.67 -20.19
C LEU A 10 -18.58 -15.15 -21.58
N SER A 11 -19.28 -14.13 -22.09
CA SER A 11 -19.04 -13.54 -23.41
C SER A 11 -17.83 -12.60 -23.47
N SER A 12 -17.32 -12.14 -22.32
CA SER A 12 -16.17 -11.26 -22.24
C SER A 12 -15.03 -11.92 -21.43
N PRO A 13 -13.87 -12.23 -22.05
CA PRO A 13 -12.72 -12.80 -21.34
C PRO A 13 -12.27 -11.96 -20.14
N HIS A 14 -12.44 -10.63 -20.22
CA HIS A 14 -12.11 -9.70 -19.14
C HIS A 14 -13.02 -9.89 -17.94
N MET A 15 -14.33 -9.99 -18.19
CA MET A 15 -15.31 -10.22 -17.12
C MET A 15 -15.14 -11.60 -16.49
N LEU A 16 -14.84 -12.62 -17.28
CA LEU A 16 -14.56 -13.96 -16.78
C LEU A 16 -13.34 -13.96 -15.85
N PHE A 17 -12.26 -13.28 -16.23
CA PHE A 17 -11.07 -13.16 -15.39
C PHE A 17 -11.42 -12.55 -14.02
N TRP A 18 -12.10 -11.40 -14.01
CA TRP A 18 -12.49 -10.72 -12.77
C TRP A 18 -13.47 -11.54 -11.94
N PHE A 19 -14.39 -12.26 -12.57
CA PHE A 19 -15.29 -13.18 -11.88
C PHE A 19 -14.51 -14.29 -11.16
N VAL A 20 -13.58 -14.96 -11.84
CA VAL A 20 -12.73 -16.00 -11.23
C VAL A 20 -11.90 -15.42 -10.11
N MET A 21 -11.32 -14.24 -10.28
CA MET A 21 -10.54 -13.55 -9.24
C MET A 21 -11.38 -13.27 -7.98
N HIS A 22 -12.62 -12.80 -8.14
CA HIS A 22 -13.50 -12.54 -7.00
C HIS A 22 -13.98 -13.84 -6.32
N MET A 23 -14.21 -14.90 -7.08
CA MET A 23 -14.53 -16.22 -6.50
C MET A 23 -13.37 -16.78 -5.66
N LEU A 24 -12.15 -16.67 -6.17
CA LEU A 24 -10.94 -17.07 -5.43
C LEU A 24 -10.74 -16.20 -4.18
N LEU A 25 -10.99 -14.90 -4.30
CA LEU A 25 -10.92 -13.97 -3.18
C LEU A 25 -11.95 -14.32 -2.09
N ALA A 26 -13.19 -14.58 -2.48
CA ALA A 26 -14.24 -15.01 -1.55
C ALA A 26 -13.86 -16.32 -0.84
N TYR A 27 -13.29 -17.28 -1.56
CA TYR A 27 -12.78 -18.52 -0.99
C TYR A 27 -11.63 -18.29 0.00
N LEU A 28 -10.68 -17.39 -0.30
CA LEU A 28 -9.59 -17.02 0.59
C LEU A 28 -10.12 -16.37 1.89
N ILE A 29 -11.10 -15.47 1.78
CA ILE A 29 -11.74 -14.86 2.94
C ILE A 29 -12.45 -15.94 3.78
N TYR A 30 -13.22 -16.80 3.16
CA TYR A 30 -13.92 -17.90 3.83
C TYR A 30 -12.93 -18.81 4.58
N GLN A 31 -11.89 -19.32 3.91
CA GLN A 31 -10.87 -20.16 4.53
C GLN A 31 -10.18 -19.49 5.72
N SER A 32 -9.91 -18.18 5.60
CA SER A 32 -9.26 -17.41 6.64
C SER A 32 -10.15 -17.24 7.88
N ILE A 33 -11.46 -17.09 7.69
CA ILE A 33 -12.44 -17.02 8.79
C ILE A 33 -12.55 -18.37 9.48
N VAL A 34 -12.67 -19.46 8.71
CA VAL A 34 -12.76 -20.84 9.25
C VAL A 34 -11.50 -21.19 10.06
N LYS A 35 -10.32 -20.81 9.56
CA LYS A 35 -9.03 -21.03 10.24
C LYS A 35 -8.74 -20.01 11.34
N ARG A 36 -9.64 -19.06 11.59
CA ARG A 36 -9.52 -18.01 12.62
C ARG A 36 -8.24 -17.18 12.48
N TYR A 37 -7.80 -16.88 11.26
CA TYR A 37 -6.65 -16.02 11.02
C TYR A 37 -6.93 -14.59 11.50
N SER A 38 -5.87 -13.87 11.88
CA SER A 38 -6.00 -12.47 12.28
C SER A 38 -6.48 -11.60 11.11
N LYS A 39 -7.23 -10.55 11.42
CA LYS A 39 -7.74 -9.62 10.39
C LYS A 39 -6.60 -8.92 9.63
N ILE A 40 -5.46 -8.67 10.29
CA ILE A 40 -4.26 -8.12 9.64
C ILE A 40 -3.68 -9.11 8.62
N TYR A 41 -3.56 -10.38 8.99
CA TYR A 41 -3.08 -11.42 8.09
C TYR A 41 -3.98 -11.56 6.86
N LEU A 42 -5.29 -11.53 7.07
CA LEU A 42 -6.27 -11.56 6.00
C LEU A 42 -6.14 -10.35 5.07
N LEU A 43 -5.95 -9.14 5.62
CA LEU A 43 -5.74 -7.92 4.84
C LEU A 43 -4.50 -8.03 3.95
N ILE A 44 -3.38 -8.52 4.50
CA ILE A 44 -2.14 -8.70 3.73
C ILE A 44 -2.34 -9.70 2.59
N ILE A 45 -2.97 -10.85 2.87
CA ILE A 45 -3.24 -11.87 1.84
C ILE A 45 -4.12 -11.30 0.72
N ILE A 46 -5.21 -10.61 1.05
CA ILE A 46 -6.11 -10.02 0.05
C ILE A 46 -5.35 -9.01 -0.82
N THR A 47 -4.60 -8.11 -0.20
CA THR A 47 -3.82 -7.09 -0.91
C THR A 47 -2.81 -7.72 -1.86
N THR A 48 -2.04 -8.70 -1.38
CA THR A 48 -1.04 -9.41 -2.18
C THR A 48 -1.69 -10.19 -3.33
N PHE A 49 -2.80 -10.87 -3.06
CA PHE A 49 -3.55 -11.61 -4.08
C PHE A 49 -4.07 -10.68 -5.18
N LEU A 50 -4.65 -9.54 -4.82
CA LEU A 50 -5.15 -8.56 -5.79
C LEU A 50 -4.01 -7.92 -6.59
N PHE A 51 -2.87 -7.62 -5.95
CA PHE A 51 -1.70 -7.07 -6.64
C PHE A 51 -1.14 -8.05 -7.68
N ILE A 52 -0.94 -9.31 -7.30
CA ILE A 52 -0.46 -10.36 -8.22
C ILE A 52 -1.49 -10.60 -9.33
N GLY A 53 -2.78 -10.67 -8.98
CA GLY A 53 -3.85 -10.88 -9.95
C GLY A 53 -3.95 -9.75 -10.97
N LEU A 54 -3.81 -8.49 -10.54
CA LEU A 54 -3.79 -7.34 -11.43
C LEU A 54 -2.56 -7.35 -12.34
N ALA A 55 -1.37 -7.65 -11.79
CA ALA A 55 -0.15 -7.76 -12.58
C ALA A 55 -0.29 -8.85 -13.67
N PHE A 56 -0.82 -10.02 -13.29
CA PHE A 56 -1.08 -11.11 -14.23
C PHE A 56 -2.11 -10.71 -15.30
N TYR A 57 -3.18 -9.99 -14.92
CA TYR A 57 -4.17 -9.49 -15.85
C TYR A 57 -3.57 -8.53 -16.89
N VAL A 58 -2.74 -7.59 -16.45
CA VAL A 58 -2.04 -6.67 -17.36
C VAL A 58 -1.13 -7.42 -18.33
N LEU A 59 -0.38 -8.43 -17.85
CA LEU A 59 0.44 -9.28 -18.71
C LEU A 59 -0.38 -10.04 -19.77
N LEU A 60 -1.57 -10.54 -19.39
CA LEU A 60 -2.48 -11.16 -20.35
C LEU A 60 -2.96 -10.15 -21.41
N LEU A 61 -3.34 -8.93 -21.02
CA LEU A 61 -3.78 -7.89 -21.96
C LEU A 61 -2.70 -7.52 -22.96
N ILE A 62 -1.44 -7.44 -22.51
CA ILE A 62 -0.27 -7.21 -23.38
C ILE A 62 -0.09 -8.41 -24.33
N LYS A 63 -0.11 -9.64 -23.80
CA LYS A 63 0.08 -10.85 -24.60
C LYS A 63 -0.96 -11.02 -25.70
N TYR A 64 -2.22 -10.66 -25.44
CA TYR A 64 -3.30 -10.75 -26.41
C TYR A 64 -3.47 -9.49 -27.28
N GLY A 65 -2.54 -8.53 -27.18
CA GLY A 65 -2.54 -7.32 -28.01
C GLY A 65 -3.69 -6.36 -27.73
N VAL A 66 -4.40 -6.52 -26.61
CA VAL A 66 -5.48 -5.62 -26.18
C VAL A 66 -4.90 -4.29 -25.70
N ILE A 67 -3.75 -4.35 -25.03
CA ILE A 67 -2.93 -3.18 -24.70
C ILE A 67 -1.66 -3.28 -25.54
N ASN A 68 -1.56 -2.41 -26.52
CA ASN A 68 -0.33 -2.23 -27.24
C ASN A 68 0.47 -1.13 -26.51
N ILE A 69 1.51 -1.51 -25.78
CA ILE A 69 2.40 -0.55 -25.15
C ILE A 69 3.33 -0.02 -26.25
N ASN A 70 2.81 0.86 -27.09
CA ASN A 70 3.62 1.62 -28.01
C ASN A 70 4.29 2.74 -27.22
N GLN A 71 5.59 2.60 -27.00
CA GLN A 71 6.38 3.54 -26.23
C GLN A 71 6.32 4.97 -26.82
N GLU A 72 6.22 5.09 -28.14
CA GLU A 72 6.09 6.36 -28.83
C GLU A 72 4.72 7.05 -28.56
N GLU A 73 3.63 6.29 -28.56
CA GLU A 73 2.28 6.82 -28.26
C GLU A 73 2.19 7.29 -26.81
N ILE A 74 2.78 6.52 -25.87
CA ILE A 74 2.84 6.91 -24.47
C ILE A 74 3.65 8.19 -24.28
N LEU A 75 4.83 8.28 -24.88
CA LEU A 75 5.65 9.49 -24.83
C LEU A 75 4.98 10.69 -25.47
N LYS A 76 4.26 10.49 -26.57
CA LYS A 76 3.46 11.54 -27.21
C LYS A 76 2.35 12.03 -26.27
N PHE A 77 1.57 11.12 -25.70
CA PHE A 77 0.51 11.47 -24.75
C PHE A 77 1.05 12.25 -23.54
N ILE A 78 2.19 11.82 -22.99
CA ILE A 78 2.86 12.49 -21.89
C ILE A 78 3.28 13.91 -22.28
N ASN A 79 3.92 14.07 -23.45
CA ASN A 79 4.36 15.37 -23.94
C ASN A 79 3.18 16.32 -24.23
N ASP A 80 2.10 15.80 -24.80
CA ASP A 80 0.88 16.59 -25.04
C ASP A 80 0.24 17.04 -23.72
N TYR A 81 0.21 16.19 -22.71
CA TYR A 81 -0.29 16.52 -21.38
C TYR A 81 0.57 17.57 -20.67
N ILE A 82 1.90 17.42 -20.73
CA ILE A 82 2.85 18.38 -20.17
C ILE A 82 2.70 19.75 -20.86
N ASN A 83 2.61 19.76 -22.20
CA ASN A 83 2.43 20.99 -22.96
C ASN A 83 1.09 21.68 -22.61
N ALA A 84 0.02 20.92 -22.40
CA ALA A 84 -1.27 21.44 -21.97
C ALA A 84 -1.18 22.08 -20.56
N MET A 85 -0.48 21.44 -19.62
CA MET A 85 -0.23 21.99 -18.27
C MET A 85 0.59 23.29 -18.32
N LEU A 86 1.65 23.32 -19.12
CA LEU A 86 2.49 24.51 -19.29
C LEU A 86 1.74 25.67 -19.96
N THR A 87 0.82 25.35 -20.88
CA THR A 87 -0.04 26.37 -21.54
C THR A 87 -1.06 26.94 -20.56
N ALA A 88 -1.61 26.08 -19.68
CA ALA A 88 -2.57 26.50 -18.64
C ALA A 88 -1.92 27.32 -17.53
N ASN A 89 -0.63 27.10 -17.25
CA ASN A 89 0.11 27.82 -16.22
C ASN A 89 1.55 28.08 -16.67
N GLN A 90 1.75 29.25 -17.25
CA GLN A 90 3.06 29.69 -17.82
C GLN A 90 4.17 29.86 -16.76
N SER A 91 3.83 29.89 -15.47
CA SER A 91 4.82 29.98 -14.38
C SER A 91 5.45 28.62 -14.00
N LEU A 92 4.97 27.52 -14.54
CA LEU A 92 5.51 26.20 -14.27
C LEU A 92 6.81 25.97 -15.03
N ASP A 93 7.83 25.52 -14.30
CA ASP A 93 9.09 25.07 -14.93
C ASP A 93 8.89 23.70 -15.57
N LYS A 94 9.18 23.62 -16.88
CA LYS A 94 9.08 22.37 -17.66
C LYS A 94 9.93 21.26 -17.06
N SER A 95 11.11 21.58 -16.53
CA SER A 95 12.01 20.58 -15.92
C SER A 95 11.43 19.97 -14.66
N LEU A 96 10.74 20.78 -13.84
CA LEU A 96 10.04 20.29 -12.63
C LEU A 96 8.84 19.41 -12.98
N VAL A 97 8.09 19.74 -14.03
CA VAL A 97 6.95 18.92 -14.47
C VAL A 97 7.45 17.57 -14.99
N LEU A 98 8.49 17.56 -15.81
CA LEU A 98 9.09 16.32 -16.34
C LEU A 98 9.64 15.43 -15.20
N SER A 99 10.44 15.99 -14.29
CA SER A 99 11.00 15.23 -13.17
C SER A 99 9.93 14.67 -12.24
N SER A 100 8.85 15.42 -12.01
CA SER A 100 7.70 14.94 -11.23
C SER A 100 7.00 13.77 -11.93
N PHE A 101 6.82 13.85 -13.24
CA PHE A 101 6.22 12.79 -14.03
C PHE A 101 7.07 11.51 -14.03
N GLU A 102 8.38 11.64 -14.22
CA GLU A 102 9.31 10.52 -14.13
C GLU A 102 9.30 9.87 -12.75
N ASN A 103 9.18 10.66 -11.69
CA ASN A 103 9.07 10.14 -10.34
C ASN A 103 7.75 9.37 -10.13
N ILE A 104 6.62 9.89 -10.61
CA ILE A 104 5.33 9.19 -10.59
C ILE A 104 5.43 7.86 -11.32
N GLN A 105 6.04 7.83 -12.49
CA GLN A 105 6.21 6.61 -13.28
C GLN A 105 7.04 5.56 -12.55
N ARG A 106 8.13 5.97 -11.89
CA ARG A 106 9.00 5.08 -11.11
C ARG A 106 8.32 4.56 -9.84
N THR A 107 7.52 5.39 -9.19
CA THR A 107 6.81 5.02 -7.94
C THR A 107 5.43 4.42 -8.19
N PHE A 108 5.02 4.25 -9.46
CA PHE A 108 3.72 3.69 -9.83
C PHE A 108 3.44 2.33 -9.16
N PRO A 109 4.38 1.35 -9.08
CA PRO A 109 4.12 0.08 -8.40
C PRO A 109 3.75 0.24 -6.93
N VAL A 110 4.41 1.15 -6.20
CA VAL A 110 4.06 1.45 -4.79
C VAL A 110 2.69 2.10 -4.69
N THR A 111 2.41 3.09 -5.53
CA THR A 111 1.11 3.79 -5.55
C THR A 111 -0.02 2.81 -5.81
N LEU A 112 0.18 1.89 -6.76
CA LEU A 112 -0.77 0.82 -7.06
C LEU A 112 -0.96 -0.11 -5.86
N PHE A 113 0.13 -0.54 -5.21
CA PHE A 113 0.06 -1.39 -4.03
C PHE A 113 -0.70 -0.73 -2.87
N ILE A 114 -0.43 0.56 -2.60
CA ILE A 114 -1.14 1.34 -1.57
C ILE A 114 -2.64 1.46 -1.91
N SER A 115 -2.97 1.73 -3.17
CA SER A 115 -4.37 1.82 -3.63
C SER A 115 -5.11 0.51 -3.44
N LEU A 116 -4.48 -0.62 -3.79
CA LEU A 116 -5.02 -1.96 -3.56
C LEU A 116 -5.13 -2.30 -2.08
N PHE A 117 -4.20 -1.83 -1.24
CA PHE A 117 -4.28 -2.01 0.21
C PHE A 117 -5.51 -1.28 0.80
N ILE A 118 -5.74 -0.03 0.39
CA ILE A 118 -6.92 0.75 0.82
C ILE A 118 -8.20 0.07 0.33
N TYR A 119 -8.24 -0.36 -0.94
CA TYR A 119 -9.36 -1.11 -1.49
C TYR A 119 -9.62 -2.41 -0.71
N SER A 120 -8.58 -3.18 -0.41
CA SER A 120 -8.65 -4.42 0.37
C SER A 120 -9.19 -4.17 1.78
N LEU A 121 -8.79 -3.06 2.41
CA LEU A 121 -9.28 -2.66 3.72
C LEU A 121 -10.79 -2.38 3.68
N ALA A 122 -11.25 -1.61 2.68
CA ALA A 122 -12.67 -1.30 2.50
C ALA A 122 -13.49 -2.57 2.21
N LEU A 123 -13.00 -3.41 1.28
CA LEU A 123 -13.64 -4.67 0.92
C LEU A 123 -13.75 -5.61 2.12
N LEU A 124 -12.66 -5.77 2.88
CA LEU A 124 -12.64 -6.62 4.06
C LEU A 124 -13.60 -6.09 5.14
N GLN A 125 -13.58 -4.79 5.39
CA GLN A 125 -14.47 -4.17 6.38
C GLN A 125 -15.94 -4.35 6.00
N TYR A 126 -16.29 -4.16 4.72
CA TYR A 126 -17.63 -4.37 4.21
C TYR A 126 -18.07 -5.83 4.35
N THR A 127 -17.23 -6.78 3.87
CA THR A 127 -17.53 -8.22 3.91
C THR A 127 -17.71 -8.71 5.35
N LEU A 128 -16.82 -8.32 6.27
CA LEU A 128 -16.92 -8.72 7.67
C LEU A 128 -18.14 -8.07 8.36
N SER A 129 -18.49 -6.84 8.00
CA SER A 129 -19.71 -6.19 8.51
C SER A 129 -20.98 -6.91 8.06
N MET A 130 -21.02 -7.40 6.81
CA MET A 130 -22.14 -8.22 6.32
C MET A 130 -22.22 -9.55 7.06
N LEU A 131 -21.10 -10.27 7.22
CA LEU A 131 -21.05 -11.55 7.92
C LEU A 131 -21.40 -11.44 9.41
N SER A 132 -21.10 -10.32 10.06
CA SER A 132 -21.46 -10.11 11.46
C SER A 132 -22.96 -10.03 11.70
N ARG A 133 -23.74 -9.65 10.69
CA ARG A 133 -25.21 -9.62 10.75
C ARG A 133 -25.80 -11.04 10.76
N GLU A 134 -25.07 -12.02 10.24
CA GLU A 134 -25.45 -13.44 10.24
C GLU A 134 -24.96 -14.19 11.49
N TYR A 135 -24.64 -13.46 12.58
CA TYR A 135 -24.15 -14.02 13.84
C TYR A 135 -22.87 -14.85 13.73
N ILE A 136 -22.08 -14.64 12.66
CA ILE A 136 -20.79 -15.32 12.48
C ILE A 136 -19.74 -14.59 13.31
N ILE A 137 -18.96 -15.36 14.09
CA ILE A 137 -17.83 -14.81 14.85
C ILE A 137 -16.75 -14.39 13.86
N ILE A 138 -16.51 -13.09 13.77
CA ILE A 138 -15.53 -12.50 12.85
C ILE A 138 -14.26 -12.05 13.57
N PRO A 139 -13.09 -12.13 12.93
CA PRO A 139 -11.87 -11.58 13.48
C PRO A 139 -11.98 -10.05 13.62
N THR A 140 -11.46 -9.52 14.72
CA THR A 140 -11.40 -8.07 14.96
C THR A 140 -9.98 -7.54 14.73
N PHE A 141 -9.86 -6.27 14.35
CA PHE A 141 -8.55 -5.63 14.38
C PHE A 141 -8.14 -5.39 15.84
N PRO A 142 -6.86 -5.64 16.18
CA PRO A 142 -6.33 -5.13 17.43
C PRO A 142 -6.40 -3.60 17.42
N LYS A 143 -6.42 -2.98 18.62
CA LYS A 143 -6.31 -1.51 18.72
C LYS A 143 -5.03 -1.08 17.97
N LEU A 144 -5.11 -0.02 17.16
CA LEU A 144 -3.98 0.46 16.36
C LEU A 144 -2.75 0.74 17.24
N SER A 145 -2.96 1.28 18.43
CA SER A 145 -1.92 1.50 19.45
C SER A 145 -1.17 0.24 19.90
N ARG A 146 -1.75 -0.95 19.69
CA ARG A 146 -1.15 -2.26 20.04
C ARG A 146 -0.46 -2.97 18.87
N ILE A 147 -0.60 -2.45 17.66
CA ILE A 147 0.08 -3.00 16.48
C ILE A 147 1.54 -2.56 16.54
N MET A 148 2.46 -3.51 16.62
CA MET A 148 3.90 -3.26 16.65
C MET A 148 4.58 -3.96 15.47
N ILE A 149 5.52 -3.25 14.86
CA ILE A 149 6.35 -3.80 13.79
C ILE A 149 7.55 -4.53 14.41
N SER A 150 7.89 -5.69 13.85
CA SER A 150 8.96 -6.52 14.40
C SER A 150 10.33 -5.89 14.20
N THR A 151 11.26 -6.15 15.13
CA THR A 151 12.66 -5.72 15.01
C THR A 151 13.34 -6.26 13.75
N LYS A 152 12.94 -7.45 13.28
CA LYS A 152 13.43 -8.01 12.02
C LYS A 152 13.09 -7.11 10.83
N THR A 153 11.89 -6.53 10.80
CA THR A 153 11.49 -5.57 9.76
C THR A 153 12.36 -4.32 9.78
N GLY A 154 12.75 -3.84 10.98
CA GLY A 154 13.70 -2.73 11.12
C GLY A 154 15.05 -3.03 10.49
N TYR A 155 15.61 -4.21 10.73
CA TYR A 155 16.88 -4.63 10.10
C TYR A 155 16.74 -4.79 8.58
N ILE A 156 15.62 -5.35 8.08
CA ILE A 156 15.35 -5.46 6.66
C ILE A 156 15.31 -4.06 6.02
N TYR A 157 14.67 -3.09 6.68
CA TYR A 157 14.62 -1.71 6.19
C TYR A 157 16.01 -1.09 6.06
N ILE A 158 16.84 -1.18 7.10
CA ILE A 158 18.23 -0.69 7.04
C ILE A 158 18.99 -1.34 5.86
N THR A 159 18.90 -2.67 5.74
CA THR A 159 19.61 -3.41 4.70
C THR A 159 19.18 -2.97 3.31
N ILE A 160 17.86 -2.89 3.06
CA ILE A 160 17.32 -2.48 1.75
C ILE A 160 17.69 -1.04 1.45
N THR A 161 17.59 -0.12 2.42
CA THR A 161 17.96 1.28 2.25
C THR A 161 19.45 1.44 1.93
N LEU A 162 20.32 0.72 2.61
CA LEU A 162 21.76 0.74 2.31
C LEU A 162 22.06 0.22 0.90
N VAL A 163 21.46 -0.90 0.51
CA VAL A 163 21.61 -1.45 -0.85
C VAL A 163 21.07 -0.47 -1.89
N TYR A 164 19.92 0.17 -1.62
CA TYR A 164 19.35 1.20 -2.47
C TYR A 164 20.34 2.35 -2.69
N LEU A 165 20.92 2.91 -1.61
CA LEU A 165 21.88 4.01 -1.70
C LEU A 165 23.14 3.62 -2.49
N ILE A 166 23.63 2.38 -2.32
CA ILE A 166 24.77 1.87 -3.10
C ILE A 166 24.41 1.80 -4.58
N VAL A 167 23.26 1.22 -4.93
CA VAL A 167 22.82 1.12 -6.33
C VAL A 167 22.58 2.51 -6.92
N GLU A 168 21.97 3.43 -6.18
CA GLU A 168 21.77 4.83 -6.59
C GLU A 168 23.10 5.52 -6.90
N SER A 169 24.12 5.32 -6.07
CA SER A 169 25.46 5.89 -6.31
C SER A 169 26.15 5.33 -7.56
N MET A 170 25.85 4.08 -7.93
CA MET A 170 26.42 3.41 -9.10
C MET A 170 25.74 3.76 -10.42
N VAL A 171 24.40 3.88 -10.42
CA VAL A 171 23.62 4.05 -11.66
C VAL A 171 23.06 5.46 -11.81
N GLY A 172 23.13 6.29 -10.78
CA GLY A 172 22.55 7.65 -10.73
C GLY A 172 21.07 7.68 -10.37
N ALA A 173 20.66 8.77 -9.73
CA ALA A 173 19.31 8.96 -9.16
C ALA A 173 18.17 8.96 -10.20
N ASN A 174 18.48 9.11 -11.49
CA ASN A 174 17.48 9.16 -12.58
C ASN A 174 17.52 7.92 -13.48
N SER A 175 18.12 6.83 -13.00
CA SER A 175 18.26 5.61 -13.79
C SER A 175 16.91 4.86 -13.91
N TYR A 176 16.62 4.36 -15.12
CA TYR A 176 15.57 3.38 -15.37
C TYR A 176 16.04 1.93 -15.15
N ASN A 177 17.09 1.73 -14.35
CA ASN A 177 17.59 0.40 -14.02
C ASN A 177 16.56 -0.33 -13.17
N PHE A 178 16.28 -1.60 -13.51
CA PHE A 178 15.30 -2.44 -12.82
C PHE A 178 15.59 -2.55 -11.31
N TRP A 179 16.85 -2.76 -10.93
CA TRP A 179 17.24 -2.91 -9.53
C TRP A 179 17.05 -1.61 -8.74
N TYR A 180 17.38 -0.48 -9.35
CA TYR A 180 17.14 0.83 -8.75
C TYR A 180 15.66 1.06 -8.46
N ILE A 181 14.79 0.86 -9.47
CA ILE A 181 13.35 1.03 -9.34
C ILE A 181 12.77 0.06 -8.30
N LEU A 182 13.20 -1.21 -8.31
CA LEU A 182 12.75 -2.22 -7.35
C LEU A 182 13.10 -1.82 -5.91
N LEU A 183 14.36 -1.44 -5.67
CA LEU A 183 14.83 -1.05 -4.33
C LEU A 183 14.18 0.24 -3.86
N GLN A 184 14.02 1.23 -4.73
CA GLN A 184 13.28 2.46 -4.43
C GLN A 184 11.84 2.16 -3.98
N ASN A 185 11.13 1.32 -4.71
CA ASN A 185 9.76 0.95 -4.37
C ASN A 185 9.69 0.16 -3.06
N LEU A 186 10.61 -0.78 -2.81
CA LEU A 186 10.68 -1.51 -1.54
C LEU A 186 10.99 -0.59 -0.36
N THR A 187 11.91 0.35 -0.51
CA THR A 187 12.23 1.35 0.50
C THR A 187 11.01 2.21 0.82
N ASN A 188 10.29 2.68 -0.20
CA ASN A 188 9.06 3.47 -0.03
C ASN A 188 7.94 2.71 0.70
N ILE A 189 7.75 1.42 0.40
CA ILE A 189 6.78 0.57 1.12
C ILE A 189 7.18 0.44 2.59
N LEU A 190 8.44 0.17 2.87
CA LEU A 190 8.95 0.02 4.24
C LEU A 190 8.89 1.35 5.00
N SER A 191 9.25 2.47 4.38
CA SER A 191 9.08 3.82 4.94
C SER A 191 7.62 4.05 5.35
N LEU A 192 6.66 3.77 4.48
CA LEU A 192 5.23 3.89 4.82
C LEU A 192 4.83 3.03 6.02
N ILE A 193 5.35 1.80 6.11
CA ILE A 193 5.11 0.90 7.25
C ILE A 193 5.63 1.55 8.53
N PHE A 194 6.80 2.18 8.52
CA PHE A 194 7.35 2.86 9.69
C PHE A 194 6.64 4.17 10.01
N VAL A 195 6.17 4.93 9.02
CA VAL A 195 5.31 6.10 9.26
C VAL A 195 4.04 5.68 10.01
N LEU A 196 3.39 4.59 9.58
CA LEU A 196 2.22 4.04 10.27
C LEU A 196 2.56 3.52 11.67
N ASN A 197 3.70 2.86 11.85
CA ASN A 197 4.15 2.41 13.17
C ASN A 197 4.40 3.59 14.12
N GLY A 198 4.96 4.69 13.62
CA GLY A 198 5.13 5.93 14.37
C GLY A 198 3.80 6.55 14.80
N LEU A 199 2.79 6.54 13.92
CA LEU A 199 1.43 6.96 14.28
C LEU A 199 0.83 6.05 15.37
N PHE A 200 1.00 4.74 15.26
CA PHE A 200 0.52 3.79 16.27
C PHE A 200 1.23 3.96 17.61
N THR A 201 2.52 4.31 17.57
CA THR A 201 3.30 4.67 18.77
C THR A 201 2.77 5.96 19.40
N ALA A 202 2.47 6.98 18.60
CA ALA A 202 1.83 8.20 19.10
C ALA A 202 0.46 7.90 19.74
N PHE A 203 -0.38 7.10 19.10
CA PHE A 203 -1.67 6.68 19.65
C PHE A 203 -1.51 5.93 20.97
N PHE A 204 -0.49 5.08 21.11
CA PHE A 204 -0.21 4.40 22.36
C PHE A 204 0.07 5.38 23.51
N PHE A 205 0.96 6.36 23.30
CA PHE A 205 1.28 7.35 24.34
C PHE A 205 0.11 8.29 24.65
N ILE A 206 -0.70 8.65 23.64
CA ILE A 206 -1.93 9.43 23.82
C ILE A 206 -2.92 8.64 24.72
N GLU A 207 -3.12 7.35 24.44
CA GLU A 207 -4.00 6.49 25.26
C GLU A 207 -3.50 6.30 26.69
N GLN A 208 -2.18 6.20 26.88
CA GLN A 208 -1.58 6.09 28.23
C GLN A 208 -1.76 7.35 29.08
N LYS A 209 -1.84 8.53 28.45
CA LYS A 209 -2.11 9.80 29.11
C LYS A 209 -3.60 10.05 29.37
N GLY A 210 -4.48 9.23 28.81
CA GLY A 210 -5.93 9.42 28.88
C GLY A 210 -6.45 10.58 28.03
N ASP A 211 -5.69 10.99 27.01
CA ASP A 211 -6.03 12.09 26.14
C ASP A 211 -7.19 11.78 25.18
N SER A 212 -7.79 12.85 24.67
CA SER A 212 -9.02 12.81 23.89
C SER A 212 -8.83 12.28 22.46
N GLN A 213 -9.94 11.97 21.79
CA GLN A 213 -9.94 11.62 20.37
C GLN A 213 -9.41 12.77 19.47
N LEU A 214 -9.56 14.04 19.92
CA LEU A 214 -9.02 15.19 19.22
C LEU A 214 -7.49 15.12 19.11
N THR A 215 -6.79 14.71 20.18
CA THR A 215 -5.34 14.53 20.20
C THR A 215 -4.90 13.47 19.18
N LYS A 216 -5.68 12.39 19.01
CA LYS A 216 -5.42 11.38 17.98
C LYS A 216 -5.60 11.94 16.57
N LEU A 217 -6.61 12.77 16.33
CA LEU A 217 -6.81 13.46 15.06
C LEU A 217 -5.63 14.39 14.75
N LEU A 218 -5.17 15.15 15.72
CA LEU A 218 -3.97 16.01 15.59
C LEU A 218 -2.71 15.18 15.28
N ALA A 219 -2.57 13.98 15.86
CA ALA A 219 -1.46 13.09 15.52
C ALA A 219 -1.53 12.61 14.06
N VAL A 220 -2.73 12.34 13.51
CA VAL A 220 -2.90 12.00 12.09
C VAL A 220 -2.52 13.17 11.19
N LEU A 221 -2.97 14.39 11.52
CA LEU A 221 -2.58 15.61 10.78
C LEU A 221 -1.08 15.85 10.87
N GLY A 222 -0.48 15.66 12.06
CA GLY A 222 0.96 15.72 12.27
C GLY A 222 1.73 14.70 11.42
N MET A 223 1.22 13.48 11.28
CA MET A 223 1.81 12.46 10.41
C MET A 223 1.81 12.90 8.93
N ILE A 224 0.75 13.53 8.46
CA ILE A 224 0.68 14.02 7.07
C ILE A 224 1.69 15.14 6.83
N LEU A 225 1.83 16.07 7.77
CA LEU A 225 2.73 17.22 7.66
C LEU A 225 4.21 16.86 7.93
N PHE A 226 4.46 15.90 8.81
CA PHE A 226 5.79 15.53 9.31
C PHE A 226 6.05 14.04 9.19
N SER A 227 5.76 13.45 8.03
CA SER A 227 5.88 12.00 7.79
C SER A 227 7.23 11.43 8.16
N SER A 228 8.33 12.15 7.86
CA SER A 228 9.70 11.71 8.19
C SER A 228 9.96 11.59 9.69
N VAL A 229 9.32 12.43 10.52
CA VAL A 229 9.42 12.33 11.98
C VAL A 229 8.71 11.07 12.48
N PHE A 230 7.50 10.80 11.94
CA PHE A 230 6.77 9.59 12.29
C PHE A 230 7.48 8.33 11.81
N GLU A 231 8.12 8.37 10.64
CA GLU A 231 8.96 7.28 10.14
C GLU A 231 10.10 6.97 11.11
N LEU A 232 10.83 7.98 11.54
CA LEU A 232 11.92 7.85 12.50
C LEU A 232 11.42 7.30 13.84
N VAL A 233 10.33 7.82 14.39
CA VAL A 233 9.73 7.34 15.64
C VAL A 233 9.31 5.88 15.51
N GLY A 234 8.64 5.51 14.40
CA GLY A 234 8.21 4.14 14.16
C GLY A 234 9.37 3.17 13.95
N PHE A 235 10.43 3.61 13.30
CA PHE A 235 11.65 2.85 13.13
C PHE A 235 12.36 2.60 14.47
N VAL A 236 12.52 3.65 15.28
CA VAL A 236 13.12 3.56 16.63
C VAL A 236 12.28 2.64 17.54
N ASP A 237 10.94 2.77 17.51
CA ASP A 237 10.07 1.87 18.27
C ASP A 237 10.20 0.41 17.84
N SER A 238 10.35 0.14 16.54
CA SER A 238 10.58 -1.21 16.01
C SER A 238 11.88 -1.84 16.54
N LEU A 239 12.99 -1.06 16.61
CA LEU A 239 14.29 -1.56 17.06
C LEU A 239 14.36 -1.71 18.57
N PHE A 240 13.92 -0.70 19.32
CA PHE A 240 14.09 -0.60 20.77
C PHE A 240 12.85 -0.99 21.57
N ARG A 241 11.74 -1.35 20.90
CA ARG A 241 10.47 -1.76 21.52
C ARG A 241 10.00 -0.78 22.60
N LEU A 242 9.98 0.52 22.27
CA LEU A 242 9.69 1.61 23.21
C LEU A 242 8.38 1.38 23.98
N ARG A 243 7.35 0.92 23.31
CA ARG A 243 6.03 0.64 23.90
C ARG A 243 6.08 -0.52 24.91
N GLU A 244 6.80 -1.61 24.59
CA GLU A 244 6.98 -2.74 25.50
C GLU A 244 7.76 -2.32 26.75
N THR A 245 8.88 -1.61 26.55
CA THR A 245 9.73 -1.09 27.64
C THR A 245 8.94 -0.16 28.59
N TYR A 246 8.06 0.68 27.99
CA TYR A 246 7.20 1.56 28.81
C TYR A 246 6.19 0.78 29.63
N ILE A 247 5.56 -0.27 29.08
CA ILE A 247 4.60 -1.12 29.79
C ILE A 247 5.28 -1.83 30.96
N ILE A 248 6.48 -2.40 30.75
CA ILE A 248 7.26 -3.10 31.80
C ILE A 248 7.56 -2.15 32.95
N LYS A 249 8.09 -0.95 32.67
CA LYS A 249 8.42 0.05 33.72
C LYS A 249 7.22 0.57 34.50
N LYS A 250 6.01 0.54 33.93
CA LYS A 250 4.78 1.00 34.61
C LYS A 250 4.14 -0.11 35.44
N GLY A 251 4.48 -1.37 35.19
CA GLY A 251 4.00 -2.53 35.93
C GLY A 251 4.88 -2.91 37.14
N GLU A 252 6.06 -2.31 37.27
CA GLU A 252 6.92 -2.32 38.45
C GLU A 252 6.51 -1.16 39.40
#